data_4959583c81e863e539a8f2fbd569f19c
#
_entry.id   4959583c81e863e539a8f2fbd569f19c
#
_cell.length_a   1.000
_cell.length_b   1.000
_cell.length_c   1.000
_cell.angle_alpha   90.00
_cell.angle_beta   90.00
_cell.angle_gamma   90.00
#
_symmetry.space_group_name_H-M   'P 1'
#
loop_
_entity.id
_entity.type
_entity.pdbx_description
1 polymer ?
#
loop_
_entity_poly.entity_id
_entity_poly.type
_entity_poly.pdbx_seq_one_letter_code
_entity_poly.pdbx_strand_id
1 'polypeptide(L)'
;MVQRALCDNSLVPIVESQLIYNNAASLPKRGTSFARKRFELHYKRALGKWEHPYAVIFDCSNYFGSISSQRAFDMISTLYRSIARTGREKQDVERILTVLRIFVLDEPHLGLGNQTSQTMAIWYLNKVDHWCMSQGFYGRYMDDAYCFCENREQAERVLAGYERRVNQLGLRLNKRKTRIVDCHTGQLTFLKRVYSVQDDGSILIRMHHKALRASRRHARNLIRSYDGVHVGLRTVQDSWTSHESTLSGLTHRRGLCAREKAWYRRHCEMRKLAFHP
;
A
#
# COMPACT_ATOMS: atom_id res chain seq x y z
N MET A 1 11.26 21.67 7.73
CA MET A 1 12.60 21.44 7.11
C MET A 1 13.39 20.33 7.81
N VAL A 2 13.67 20.43 9.08
CA VAL A 2 14.51 19.46 9.85
C VAL A 2 14.04 18.03 9.74
N GLN A 3 12.74 17.77 9.94
CA GLN A 3 12.15 16.43 9.85
C GLN A 3 12.38 15.79 8.47
N ARG A 4 12.21 16.54 7.38
CA ARG A 4 12.45 16.05 6.03
C ARG A 4 13.90 15.70 5.80
N ALA A 5 14.83 16.58 6.21
CA ALA A 5 16.25 16.31 6.11
C ALA A 5 16.68 15.06 6.88
N LEU A 6 16.13 14.86 8.09
CA LEU A 6 16.35 13.66 8.89
C LEU A 6 15.82 12.39 8.19
N CYS A 7 14.61 12.46 7.61
CA CYS A 7 14.06 11.34 6.87
C CYS A 7 14.88 11.01 5.63
N ASP A 8 15.16 12.01 4.78
CA ASP A 8 15.78 11.80 3.47
C ASP A 8 17.25 11.36 3.58
N ASN A 9 17.99 11.86 4.57
CA ASN A 9 19.44 11.61 4.71
C ASN A 9 19.78 10.50 5.71
N SER A 10 18.85 10.06 6.55
CA SER A 10 19.15 9.08 7.60
C SER A 10 18.11 7.98 7.70
N LEU A 11 16.87 8.30 8.06
CA LEU A 11 15.86 7.30 8.41
C LEU A 11 15.47 6.42 7.21
N VAL A 12 15.14 7.02 6.07
CA VAL A 12 14.70 6.29 4.86
C VAL A 12 15.81 5.39 4.32
N PRO A 13 17.06 5.86 4.09
CA PRO A 13 18.13 4.99 3.60
C PRO A 13 18.42 3.79 4.49
N ILE A 14 18.45 3.99 5.81
CA ILE A 14 18.72 2.91 6.77
C ILE A 14 17.58 1.89 6.77
N VAL A 15 16.34 2.36 6.84
CA VAL A 15 15.16 1.48 6.83
C VAL A 15 15.07 0.73 5.51
N GLU A 16 15.21 1.42 4.37
CA GLU A 16 15.11 0.81 3.03
C GLU A 16 16.11 -0.33 2.82
N SER A 17 17.33 -0.18 3.33
CA SER A 17 18.38 -1.21 3.21
C SER A 17 18.03 -2.54 3.87
N GLN A 18 17.10 -2.54 4.81
CA GLN A 18 16.68 -3.71 5.59
C GLN A 18 15.32 -4.28 5.18
N LEU A 19 14.58 -3.56 4.34
CA LEU A 19 13.24 -3.99 3.92
C LEU A 19 13.32 -5.08 2.85
N ILE A 20 12.31 -5.94 2.84
CA ILE A 20 12.12 -6.88 1.73
C ILE A 20 11.90 -6.10 0.41
N TYR A 21 12.34 -6.68 -0.71
CA TYR A 21 12.17 -6.06 -2.03
C TYR A 21 10.70 -5.76 -2.37
N ASN A 22 9.77 -6.61 -1.92
CA ASN A 22 8.33 -6.49 -2.19
C ASN A 22 7.56 -5.59 -1.21
N ASN A 23 8.25 -4.83 -0.35
CA ASN A 23 7.65 -3.72 0.37
C ASN A 23 7.60 -2.50 -0.56
N ALA A 24 6.40 -2.01 -0.83
CA ALA A 24 6.17 -1.06 -1.94
C ALA A 24 5.69 0.32 -1.49
N ALA A 25 5.45 0.54 -0.20
CA ALA A 25 4.87 1.78 0.29
C ALA A 25 5.95 2.78 0.70
N SER A 26 5.72 4.07 0.41
CA SER A 26 6.53 5.21 0.88
C SER A 26 8.04 5.10 0.62
N LEU A 27 8.42 4.41 -0.44
CA LEU A 27 9.80 4.24 -0.88
C LEU A 27 10.03 4.88 -2.25
N PRO A 28 11.25 5.42 -2.51
CA PRO A 28 11.59 5.97 -3.82
C PRO A 28 11.37 4.93 -4.94
N LYS A 29 10.84 5.38 -6.08
CA LYS A 29 10.55 4.54 -7.27
C LYS A 29 9.60 3.35 -7.00
N ARG A 30 8.99 3.26 -5.84
CA ARG A 30 7.97 2.27 -5.47
C ARG A 30 6.65 2.99 -5.21
N GLY A 31 5.55 2.26 -5.23
CA GLY A 31 4.22 2.80 -5.04
C GLY A 31 3.14 1.78 -5.45
N THR A 32 1.91 2.22 -5.58
CA THR A 32 0.77 1.33 -5.91
C THR A 32 0.97 0.60 -7.23
N SER A 33 1.58 1.24 -8.24
CA SER A 33 1.87 0.59 -9.54
C SER A 33 2.90 -0.52 -9.41
N PHE A 34 3.97 -0.29 -8.65
CA PHE A 34 4.97 -1.31 -8.34
C PHE A 34 4.33 -2.47 -7.57
N ALA A 35 3.59 -2.18 -6.50
CA ALA A 35 2.93 -3.20 -5.69
C ALA A 35 1.99 -4.09 -6.51
N ARG A 36 1.17 -3.48 -7.41
CA ARG A 36 0.27 -4.21 -8.32
C ARG A 36 1.03 -5.11 -9.29
N LYS A 37 2.10 -4.61 -9.91
CA LYS A 37 2.96 -5.42 -10.81
C LYS A 37 3.58 -6.61 -10.06
N ARG A 38 4.01 -6.41 -8.81
CA ARG A 38 4.54 -7.50 -7.97
C ARG A 38 3.46 -8.53 -7.61
N PHE A 39 2.26 -8.07 -7.25
CA PHE A 39 1.12 -8.95 -7.02
C PHE A 39 0.79 -9.80 -8.26
N GLU A 40 0.68 -9.18 -9.42
CA GLU A 40 0.40 -9.85 -10.70
C GLU A 40 1.48 -10.88 -11.04
N LEU A 41 2.76 -10.54 -10.85
CA LEU A 41 3.88 -11.46 -11.06
C LEU A 41 3.82 -12.66 -10.10
N HIS A 42 3.55 -12.41 -8.82
CA HIS A 42 3.46 -13.47 -7.82
C HIS A 42 2.25 -14.37 -8.07
N TYR A 43 1.12 -13.79 -8.49
CA TYR A 43 -0.07 -14.55 -8.86
C TYR A 43 0.20 -15.48 -10.04
N LYS A 44 0.78 -14.96 -11.13
CA LYS A 44 1.19 -15.78 -12.28
C LYS A 44 2.17 -16.89 -11.89
N ARG A 45 3.14 -16.58 -11.03
CA ARG A 45 4.10 -17.58 -10.54
C ARG A 45 3.42 -18.65 -9.70
N ALA A 46 2.47 -18.28 -8.85
CA ALA A 46 1.72 -19.25 -8.03
C ALA A 46 0.92 -20.20 -8.91
N LEU A 47 0.18 -19.69 -9.89
CA LEU A 47 -0.58 -20.48 -10.85
C LEU A 47 0.30 -21.41 -11.71
N GLY A 48 1.49 -20.96 -12.07
CA GLY A 48 2.42 -21.78 -12.88
C GLY A 48 3.29 -22.75 -12.08
N LYS A 49 3.39 -22.56 -10.73
CA LYS A 49 4.25 -23.39 -9.87
C LYS A 49 3.46 -24.47 -9.12
N TRP A 50 2.25 -24.18 -8.72
CA TRP A 50 1.44 -25.03 -7.85
C TRP A 50 0.12 -25.41 -8.51
N GLU A 51 -0.32 -26.63 -8.28
CA GLU A 51 -1.57 -27.16 -8.85
C GLU A 51 -2.80 -26.49 -8.23
N HIS A 52 -2.81 -26.30 -6.91
CA HIS A 52 -3.93 -25.70 -6.17
C HIS A 52 -3.47 -24.55 -5.25
N PRO A 53 -2.96 -23.44 -5.81
CA PRO A 53 -2.48 -22.32 -5.01
C PRO A 53 -3.61 -21.57 -4.32
N TYR A 54 -3.34 -21.09 -3.11
CA TYR A 54 -4.20 -20.23 -2.33
C TYR A 54 -3.50 -18.91 -2.02
N ALA A 55 -4.28 -17.85 -1.96
CA ALA A 55 -3.80 -16.54 -1.54
C ALA A 55 -4.36 -16.17 -0.16
N VAL A 56 -3.51 -15.75 0.74
CA VAL A 56 -3.90 -15.06 1.98
C VAL A 56 -3.83 -13.56 1.72
N ILE A 57 -4.94 -12.87 1.92
CA ILE A 57 -5.01 -11.42 1.89
C ILE A 57 -5.13 -10.94 3.33
N PHE A 58 -4.21 -10.06 3.74
CA PHE A 58 -4.17 -9.51 5.09
C PHE A 58 -4.56 -8.04 5.09
N ASP A 59 -5.24 -7.60 6.12
CA ASP A 59 -5.57 -6.20 6.40
C ASP A 59 -5.52 -5.98 7.90
N CYS A 60 -4.77 -4.97 8.36
CA CYS A 60 -4.71 -4.62 9.78
C CYS A 60 -5.74 -3.55 10.11
N SER A 61 -6.50 -3.76 11.19
CA SER A 61 -7.47 -2.76 11.67
C SER A 61 -6.76 -1.54 12.21
N ASN A 62 -7.15 -0.34 11.72
CA ASN A 62 -6.62 0.95 12.19
C ASN A 62 -5.08 0.98 12.33
N TYR A 63 -4.37 0.58 11.26
CA TYR A 63 -2.94 0.29 11.29
C TYR A 63 -2.12 1.39 12.00
N PHE A 64 -2.15 2.63 11.49
CA PHE A 64 -1.40 3.74 12.08
C PHE A 64 -1.81 4.04 13.52
N GLY A 65 -3.10 4.13 13.79
CA GLY A 65 -3.61 4.40 15.15
C GLY A 65 -3.43 3.24 16.13
N SER A 66 -2.96 2.08 15.69
CA SER A 66 -2.64 0.94 16.56
C SER A 66 -1.14 0.80 16.82
N ILE A 67 -0.27 1.48 16.06
CA ILE A 67 1.18 1.46 16.29
C ILE A 67 1.54 2.44 17.39
N SER A 68 2.01 1.93 18.53
CA SER A 68 2.57 2.76 19.60
C SER A 68 3.83 3.49 19.09
N SER A 69 3.83 4.82 19.22
CA SER A 69 4.98 5.67 18.87
C SER A 69 6.23 5.29 19.65
N GLN A 70 6.09 5.00 20.96
CA GLN A 70 7.19 4.56 21.79
C GLN A 70 7.80 3.25 21.27
N ARG A 71 6.96 2.25 21.00
CA ARG A 71 7.45 0.96 20.48
C ARG A 71 8.10 1.09 19.10
N ALA A 72 7.53 1.90 18.21
CA ALA A 72 8.12 2.15 16.90
C ALA A 72 9.48 2.85 17.04
N PHE A 73 9.60 3.81 17.95
CA PHE A 73 10.85 4.49 18.28
C PHE A 73 11.90 3.53 18.84
N ASP A 74 11.52 2.65 19.77
CA ASP A 74 12.44 1.66 20.36
C ASP A 74 12.97 0.67 19.31
N MET A 75 12.11 0.22 18.40
CA MET A 75 12.51 -0.65 17.29
C MET A 75 13.50 0.03 16.33
N ILE A 76 13.26 1.29 15.97
CA ILE A 76 14.16 2.09 15.13
C ILE A 76 15.46 2.38 15.88
N SER A 77 15.40 2.74 17.15
CA SER A 77 16.58 2.99 17.98
C SER A 77 17.49 1.75 18.06
N THR A 78 16.88 0.58 18.18
CA THR A 78 17.62 -0.69 18.14
C THR A 78 18.31 -0.90 16.81
N LEU A 79 17.63 -0.61 15.68
CA LEU A 79 18.24 -0.68 14.35
C LEU A 79 19.44 0.26 14.22
N TYR A 80 19.28 1.55 14.57
CA TYR A 80 20.37 2.52 14.49
C TYR A 80 21.60 2.11 15.31
N ARG A 81 21.36 1.66 16.54
CA ARG A 81 22.45 1.20 17.42
C ARG A 81 23.14 -0.07 16.90
N SER A 82 22.43 -0.92 16.21
CA SER A 82 22.99 -2.17 15.65
C SER A 82 23.95 -1.95 14.47
N ILE A 83 23.81 -0.83 13.76
CA ILE A 83 24.66 -0.51 12.60
C ILE A 83 25.88 0.36 12.95
N ALA A 84 25.86 1.04 14.10
CA ALA A 84 26.95 1.88 14.56
C ALA A 84 28.13 1.03 15.09
N ARG A 85 29.29 1.11 14.44
CA ARG A 85 30.48 0.31 14.75
C ARG A 85 31.51 1.08 15.57
N THR A 86 31.77 2.33 15.21
CA THR A 86 32.76 3.18 15.84
C THR A 86 32.18 4.03 16.96
N GLY A 87 33.04 4.56 17.85
CA GLY A 87 32.61 5.48 18.91
C GLY A 87 31.99 6.76 18.37
N ARG A 88 32.48 7.29 17.24
CA ARG A 88 31.90 8.45 16.56
C ARG A 88 30.52 8.16 16.00
N GLU A 89 30.35 7.04 15.30
CA GLU A 89 29.04 6.63 14.77
C GLU A 89 28.01 6.44 15.89
N LYS A 90 28.39 5.88 17.03
CA LYS A 90 27.52 5.75 18.21
C LYS A 90 27.05 7.10 18.74
N GLN A 91 27.95 8.09 18.81
CA GLN A 91 27.58 9.45 19.21
C GLN A 91 26.64 10.13 18.21
N ASP A 92 26.90 9.97 16.91
CA ASP A 92 26.05 10.52 15.87
C ASP A 92 24.67 9.86 15.86
N VAL A 93 24.59 8.55 16.09
CA VAL A 93 23.32 7.84 16.28
C VAL A 93 22.51 8.40 17.46
N GLU A 94 23.12 8.62 18.63
CA GLU A 94 22.39 9.18 19.76
C GLU A 94 21.89 10.60 19.50
N ARG A 95 22.65 11.42 18.76
CA ARG A 95 22.18 12.75 18.31
C ARG A 95 20.98 12.64 17.37
N ILE A 96 21.02 11.74 16.38
CA ILE A 96 19.91 11.48 15.46
C ILE A 96 18.69 11.01 16.23
N LEU A 97 18.84 10.08 17.16
CA LEU A 97 17.75 9.54 17.97
C LEU A 97 17.12 10.60 18.86
N THR A 98 17.94 11.53 19.41
CA THR A 98 17.44 12.67 20.19
C THR A 98 16.52 13.55 19.36
N VAL A 99 16.91 13.88 18.14
CA VAL A 99 16.07 14.68 17.23
C VAL A 99 14.84 13.89 16.76
N LEU A 100 15.02 12.62 16.41
CA LEU A 100 13.94 11.74 15.96
C LEU A 100 12.84 11.58 17.03
N ARG A 101 13.26 11.50 18.29
CA ARG A 101 12.36 11.38 19.45
C ARG A 101 11.34 12.51 19.49
N ILE A 102 11.73 13.74 19.21
CA ILE A 102 10.85 14.92 19.22
C ILE A 102 9.71 14.76 18.22
N PHE A 103 9.99 14.21 17.02
CA PHE A 103 8.99 14.05 15.98
C PHE A 103 8.13 12.80 16.10
N VAL A 104 8.55 11.82 16.90
CA VAL A 104 7.86 10.52 16.99
C VAL A 104 7.02 10.42 18.25
N LEU A 105 7.52 10.93 19.37
CA LEU A 105 6.86 10.79 20.67
C LEU A 105 5.93 11.96 21.03
N ASP A 106 5.66 12.86 20.07
CA ASP A 106 4.68 13.93 20.21
C ASP A 106 3.25 13.39 20.42
N GLU A 107 2.95 12.25 19.80
CA GLU A 107 1.66 11.56 19.90
C GLU A 107 1.84 10.11 20.38
N PRO A 108 0.86 9.52 21.10
CA PRO A 108 0.95 8.15 21.62
C PRO A 108 0.99 7.08 20.51
N HIS A 109 0.46 7.41 19.33
CA HIS A 109 0.41 6.54 18.16
C HIS A 109 0.92 7.26 16.92
N LEU A 110 1.32 6.51 15.89
CA LEU A 110 1.81 7.12 14.66
C LEU A 110 0.72 7.92 13.95
N GLY A 111 0.98 9.22 13.74
CA GLY A 111 0.09 10.12 13.02
C GLY A 111 0.10 9.89 11.50
N LEU A 112 -1.03 10.20 10.84
CA LEU A 112 -1.13 10.18 9.38
C LEU A 112 -0.52 11.46 8.77
N GLY A 113 0.07 11.33 7.56
CA GLY A 113 0.57 12.47 6.79
C GLY A 113 2.01 12.90 7.09
N ASN A 114 2.66 12.30 8.06
CA ASN A 114 4.03 12.57 8.48
C ASN A 114 4.98 11.53 7.85
N GLN A 115 6.06 11.98 7.20
CA GLN A 115 7.04 11.11 6.53
C GLN A 115 7.74 10.16 7.53
N THR A 116 8.07 10.65 8.71
CA THR A 116 8.66 9.85 9.79
C THR A 116 7.75 8.69 10.19
N SER A 117 6.47 8.99 10.45
CA SER A 117 5.46 7.98 10.79
C SER A 117 5.26 6.95 9.69
N GLN A 118 5.27 7.38 8.41
CA GLN A 118 5.17 6.46 7.28
C GLN A 118 6.36 5.52 7.20
N THR A 119 7.57 6.03 7.37
CA THR A 119 8.80 5.21 7.37
C THR A 119 8.84 4.24 8.54
N MET A 120 8.42 4.69 9.72
CA MET A 120 8.31 3.81 10.89
C MET A 120 7.22 2.74 10.69
N ALA A 121 6.08 3.08 10.11
CA ALA A 121 5.02 2.11 9.84
C ALA A 121 5.48 1.01 8.86
N ILE A 122 6.23 1.33 7.80
CA ILE A 122 6.77 0.29 6.92
C ILE A 122 7.82 -0.58 7.63
N TRP A 123 8.61 -0.03 8.54
CA TRP A 123 9.58 -0.77 9.34
C TRP A 123 8.93 -1.67 10.40
N TYR A 124 7.82 -1.25 10.98
CA TYR A 124 7.19 -1.92 12.11
C TYR A 124 6.87 -3.39 11.88
N LEU A 125 6.51 -3.76 10.66
CA LEU A 125 6.24 -5.14 10.25
C LEU A 125 7.45 -5.84 9.59
N ASN A 126 8.64 -5.25 9.58
CA ASN A 126 9.77 -5.80 8.82
C ASN A 126 10.11 -7.25 9.16
N LYS A 127 10.14 -7.60 10.46
CA LYS A 127 10.38 -8.99 10.89
C LYS A 127 9.28 -9.95 10.44
N VAL A 128 8.03 -9.46 10.40
CA VAL A 128 6.88 -10.23 9.90
C VAL A 128 6.99 -10.43 8.39
N ASP A 129 7.41 -9.38 7.66
CA ASP A 129 7.63 -9.43 6.21
C ASP A 129 8.67 -10.49 5.83
N HIS A 130 9.81 -10.50 6.50
CA HIS A 130 10.87 -11.49 6.27
C HIS A 130 10.38 -12.92 6.55
N TRP A 131 9.62 -13.11 7.63
CA TRP A 131 9.02 -14.41 7.91
C TRP A 131 8.01 -14.81 6.83
N CYS A 132 7.14 -13.90 6.37
CA CYS A 132 6.17 -14.21 5.31
C CYS A 132 6.86 -14.57 3.99
N MET A 133 7.97 -13.90 3.65
CA MET A 133 8.77 -14.24 2.46
C MET A 133 9.29 -15.67 2.47
N SER A 134 9.58 -16.24 3.63
CA SER A 134 10.00 -17.65 3.74
C SER A 134 8.84 -18.65 3.59
N GLN A 135 7.60 -18.17 3.64
CA GLN A 135 6.40 -19.02 3.59
C GLN A 135 5.78 -19.11 2.18
N GLY A 136 6.04 -18.13 1.28
CA GLY A 136 5.43 -18.10 -0.04
C GLY A 136 5.76 -16.84 -0.83
N PHE A 137 5.00 -16.56 -1.90
CA PHE A 137 5.19 -15.32 -2.66
C PHE A 137 4.47 -14.18 -1.95
N TYR A 138 5.22 -13.42 -1.18
CA TYR A 138 4.72 -12.36 -0.30
C TYR A 138 5.01 -10.96 -0.82
N GLY A 139 4.11 -10.01 -0.55
CA GLY A 139 4.33 -8.59 -0.74
C GLY A 139 3.38 -7.75 0.10
N ARG A 140 3.80 -6.50 0.39
CA ARG A 140 3.04 -5.57 1.24
C ARG A 140 3.06 -4.14 0.71
N TYR A 141 1.95 -3.46 0.90
CA TYR A 141 1.80 -2.01 0.74
C TYR A 141 1.11 -1.44 1.97
N MET A 142 1.85 -0.87 2.91
CA MET A 142 1.39 -0.45 4.25
C MET A 142 0.73 -1.60 5.02
N ASP A 143 -0.57 -1.48 5.28
CA ASP A 143 -1.41 -2.47 5.95
C ASP A 143 -1.95 -3.56 5.01
N ASP A 144 -2.03 -3.26 3.70
CA ASP A 144 -2.46 -4.23 2.69
C ASP A 144 -1.31 -5.21 2.36
N ALA A 145 -1.45 -6.48 2.70
CA ALA A 145 -0.45 -7.51 2.40
C ALA A 145 -1.09 -8.76 1.79
N TYR A 146 -0.28 -9.55 1.11
CA TYR A 146 -0.69 -10.82 0.54
C TYR A 146 0.42 -11.87 0.64
N CYS A 147 0.03 -13.14 0.68
CA CYS A 147 0.94 -14.27 0.53
C CYS A 147 0.28 -15.35 -0.34
N PHE A 148 0.91 -15.72 -1.45
CA PHE A 148 0.49 -16.88 -2.24
C PHE A 148 1.19 -18.11 -1.68
N CYS A 149 0.41 -19.16 -1.42
CA CYS A 149 0.77 -20.41 -0.80
C CYS A 149 0.48 -21.58 -1.75
N GLU A 150 1.17 -22.68 -1.57
CA GLU A 150 1.04 -23.88 -2.39
C GLU A 150 -0.34 -24.53 -2.32
N ASN A 151 -0.90 -24.56 -1.10
CA ASN A 151 -2.18 -25.20 -0.84
C ASN A 151 -2.91 -24.48 0.32
N ARG A 152 -4.15 -24.90 0.58
CA ARG A 152 -5.00 -24.33 1.63
C ARG A 152 -4.43 -24.48 3.02
N GLU A 153 -3.85 -25.63 3.34
CA GLU A 153 -3.28 -25.89 4.66
C GLU A 153 -2.08 -24.98 4.97
N GLN A 154 -1.22 -24.74 3.97
CA GLN A 154 -0.14 -23.78 4.12
C GLN A 154 -0.70 -22.36 4.30
N ALA A 155 -1.73 -21.97 3.56
CA ALA A 155 -2.38 -20.67 3.69
C ALA A 155 -2.96 -20.47 5.10
N GLU A 156 -3.58 -21.49 5.68
CA GLU A 156 -4.11 -21.46 7.06
C GLU A 156 -2.97 -21.32 8.10
N ARG A 157 -1.88 -22.08 7.93
CA ARG A 157 -0.68 -21.94 8.79
C ARG A 157 -0.06 -20.54 8.69
N VAL A 158 0.02 -20.00 7.48
CA VAL A 158 0.55 -18.64 7.23
C VAL A 158 -0.34 -17.59 7.86
N LEU A 159 -1.66 -17.70 7.73
CA LEU A 159 -2.60 -16.78 8.37
C LEU A 159 -2.47 -16.80 9.90
N ALA A 160 -2.49 -17.98 10.51
CA ALA A 160 -2.35 -18.12 11.96
C ALA A 160 -0.97 -17.60 12.46
N GLY A 161 0.09 -17.88 11.71
CA GLY A 161 1.44 -17.41 12.00
C GLY A 161 1.58 -15.88 11.87
N TYR A 162 0.93 -15.26 10.88
CA TYR A 162 0.89 -13.82 10.70
C TYR A 162 0.09 -13.15 11.84
N GLU A 163 -1.12 -13.64 12.12
CA GLU A 163 -1.97 -13.12 13.21
C GLU A 163 -1.25 -13.10 14.55
N ARG A 164 -0.59 -14.21 14.92
CA ARG A 164 0.19 -14.29 16.16
C ARG A 164 1.28 -13.22 16.23
N ARG A 165 2.02 -13.00 15.13
CA ARG A 165 3.13 -12.03 15.09
C ARG A 165 2.65 -10.59 15.14
N VAL A 166 1.58 -10.25 14.43
CA VAL A 166 1.03 -8.89 14.46
C VAL A 166 0.38 -8.60 15.82
N ASN A 167 -0.26 -9.59 16.46
CA ASN A 167 -0.78 -9.46 17.83
C ASN A 167 0.33 -9.21 18.85
N GLN A 168 1.49 -9.85 18.72
CA GLN A 168 2.67 -9.57 19.55
C GLN A 168 3.18 -8.14 19.38
N LEU A 169 2.95 -7.53 18.24
CA LEU A 169 3.25 -6.13 17.96
C LEU A 169 2.13 -5.16 18.41
N GLY A 170 1.05 -5.65 19.00
CA GLY A 170 -0.08 -4.84 19.42
C GLY A 170 -1.09 -4.52 18.32
N LEU A 171 -0.91 -5.10 17.13
CA LEU A 171 -1.82 -4.93 16.01
C LEU A 171 -2.90 -6.03 16.00
N ARG A 172 -4.00 -5.76 15.30
CA ARG A 172 -5.09 -6.74 15.11
C ARG A 172 -5.49 -6.84 13.65
N LEU A 173 -5.72 -8.06 13.17
CA LEU A 173 -6.26 -8.28 11.84
C LEU A 173 -7.72 -7.86 11.74
N ASN A 174 -8.08 -7.28 10.62
CA ASN A 174 -9.45 -7.04 10.24
C ASN A 174 -10.08 -8.33 9.72
N LYS A 175 -10.82 -9.04 10.58
CA LYS A 175 -11.44 -10.33 10.25
C LYS A 175 -12.41 -10.29 9.05
N ARG A 176 -12.97 -9.12 8.71
CA ARG A 176 -13.88 -8.98 7.57
C ARG A 176 -13.15 -8.87 6.24
N LYS A 177 -11.90 -8.38 6.24
CA LYS A 177 -11.09 -8.17 5.05
C LYS A 177 -10.00 -9.23 4.89
N THR A 178 -9.48 -9.76 6.00
CA THR A 178 -8.51 -10.85 5.99
C THR A 178 -9.18 -12.15 5.57
N ARG A 179 -8.64 -12.81 4.54
CA ARG A 179 -9.27 -14.01 3.97
C ARG A 179 -8.26 -14.90 3.24
N ILE A 180 -8.57 -16.17 3.18
CA ILE A 180 -7.92 -17.17 2.32
C ILE A 180 -8.80 -17.33 1.08
N VAL A 181 -8.20 -17.32 -0.10
CA VAL A 181 -8.91 -17.37 -1.39
C VAL A 181 -8.22 -18.38 -2.29
N ASP A 182 -8.98 -19.28 -2.90
CA ASP A 182 -8.52 -20.15 -3.97
C ASP A 182 -8.11 -19.31 -5.19
N CYS A 183 -6.92 -19.55 -5.73
CA CYS A 183 -6.38 -18.75 -6.83
C CYS A 183 -7.04 -19.04 -8.19
N HIS A 184 -7.60 -20.22 -8.40
CA HIS A 184 -8.28 -20.56 -9.67
C HIS A 184 -9.70 -20.07 -9.71
N THR A 185 -10.47 -20.31 -8.65
CA THR A 185 -11.92 -20.06 -8.62
C THR A 185 -12.32 -18.77 -7.94
N GLY A 186 -11.42 -18.20 -7.11
CA GLY A 186 -11.71 -17.05 -6.29
C GLY A 186 -11.42 -15.69 -6.95
N GLN A 187 -11.94 -14.63 -6.34
CA GLN A 187 -11.60 -13.26 -6.69
C GLN A 187 -10.68 -12.65 -5.65
N LEU A 188 -9.48 -12.28 -6.07
CA LEU A 188 -8.49 -11.60 -5.25
C LEU A 188 -8.68 -10.09 -5.35
N THR A 189 -8.63 -9.40 -4.21
CA THR A 189 -8.68 -7.94 -4.19
C THR A 189 -7.39 -7.40 -3.57
N PHE A 190 -6.68 -6.55 -4.30
CA PHE A 190 -5.49 -5.88 -3.81
C PHE A 190 -5.39 -4.47 -4.39
N LEU A 191 -5.14 -3.46 -3.55
CA LEU A 191 -4.97 -2.05 -3.92
C LEU A 191 -6.03 -1.55 -4.92
N LYS A 192 -7.30 -1.72 -4.57
CA LYS A 192 -8.47 -1.28 -5.37
C LYS A 192 -8.66 -2.01 -6.72
N ARG A 193 -7.95 -3.12 -6.95
CA ARG A 193 -8.14 -4.00 -8.11
C ARG A 193 -8.70 -5.34 -7.70
N VAL A 194 -9.44 -5.95 -8.61
CA VAL A 194 -9.96 -7.31 -8.50
C VAL A 194 -9.31 -8.15 -9.59
N TYR A 195 -8.78 -9.28 -9.21
CA TYR A 195 -8.08 -10.23 -10.06
C TYR A 195 -8.83 -11.56 -10.02
N SER A 196 -9.00 -12.18 -11.17
CA SER A 196 -9.56 -13.53 -11.32
C SER A 196 -8.93 -14.24 -12.49
N VAL A 197 -8.83 -15.56 -12.45
CA VAL A 197 -8.41 -16.37 -13.58
C VAL A 197 -9.62 -16.59 -14.50
N GLN A 198 -9.38 -16.58 -15.82
CA GLN A 198 -10.36 -16.94 -16.85
C GLN A 198 -10.15 -18.38 -17.29
N ASP A 199 -11.09 -18.94 -18.05
CA ASP A 199 -11.04 -20.33 -18.53
C ASP A 199 -9.80 -20.62 -19.40
N ASP A 200 -9.25 -19.59 -20.07
CA ASP A 200 -8.00 -19.66 -20.85
C ASP A 200 -6.74 -19.55 -20.00
N GLY A 201 -6.85 -19.49 -18.67
CA GLY A 201 -5.73 -19.32 -17.74
C GLY A 201 -5.22 -17.88 -17.62
N SER A 202 -5.75 -16.94 -18.39
CA SER A 202 -5.35 -15.53 -18.29
C SER A 202 -5.90 -14.87 -17.04
N ILE A 203 -5.19 -13.84 -16.54
CA ILE A 203 -5.64 -13.07 -15.38
C ILE A 203 -6.45 -11.86 -15.85
N LEU A 204 -7.73 -11.84 -15.53
CA LEU A 204 -8.61 -10.69 -15.70
C LEU A 204 -8.41 -9.71 -14.56
N ILE A 205 -8.04 -8.46 -14.90
CA ILE A 205 -7.81 -7.38 -13.95
C ILE A 205 -8.86 -6.30 -14.13
N ARG A 206 -9.66 -6.09 -13.10
CA ARG A 206 -10.74 -5.09 -13.07
C ARG A 206 -10.54 -4.09 -11.95
N MET A 207 -11.09 -2.89 -12.11
CA MET A 207 -11.17 -1.94 -11.00
C MET A 207 -12.26 -2.36 -10.03
N HIS A 208 -11.98 -2.30 -8.73
CA HIS A 208 -12.98 -2.58 -7.70
C HIS A 208 -14.13 -1.57 -7.79
N HIS A 209 -15.38 -2.03 -7.85
CA HIS A 209 -16.56 -1.19 -8.08
C HIS A 209 -16.72 -0.04 -7.07
N LYS A 210 -16.41 -0.26 -5.78
CA LYS A 210 -16.45 0.80 -4.76
C LYS A 210 -15.41 1.90 -5.04
N ALA A 211 -14.22 1.53 -5.55
CA ALA A 211 -13.19 2.50 -5.90
C ALA A 211 -13.61 3.35 -7.12
N LEU A 212 -14.22 2.74 -8.14
CA LEU A 212 -14.77 3.47 -9.29
C LEU A 212 -15.89 4.42 -8.87
N ARG A 213 -16.82 3.96 -8.03
CA ARG A 213 -17.90 4.81 -7.49
C ARG A 213 -17.37 5.99 -6.67
N ALA A 214 -16.35 5.75 -5.83
CA ALA A 214 -15.73 6.79 -5.02
C ALA A 214 -15.03 7.84 -5.90
N SER A 215 -14.29 7.40 -6.92
CA SER A 215 -13.64 8.29 -7.89
C SER A 215 -14.66 9.15 -8.65
N ARG A 216 -15.74 8.54 -9.15
CA ARG A 216 -16.82 9.29 -9.80
C ARG A 216 -17.52 10.27 -8.86
N ARG A 217 -17.72 9.91 -7.58
CA ARG A 217 -18.28 10.82 -6.59
C ARG A 217 -17.39 12.04 -6.37
N HIS A 218 -16.08 11.80 -6.20
CA HIS A 218 -15.11 12.88 -6.05
C HIS A 218 -15.12 13.83 -7.25
N ALA A 219 -15.04 13.30 -8.47
CA ALA A 219 -15.10 14.08 -9.70
C ALA A 219 -16.40 14.87 -9.83
N ARG A 220 -17.55 14.27 -9.52
CA ARG A 220 -18.85 14.95 -9.53
C ARG A 220 -18.90 16.11 -8.54
N ASN A 221 -18.39 15.91 -7.33
CA ASN A 221 -18.33 16.98 -6.33
C ASN A 221 -17.43 18.13 -6.81
N LEU A 222 -16.26 17.81 -7.35
CA LEU A 222 -15.34 18.81 -7.89
C LEU A 222 -15.97 19.62 -9.05
N ILE A 223 -16.62 18.94 -10.01
CA ILE A 223 -17.33 19.60 -11.11
C ILE A 223 -18.47 20.49 -10.59
N ARG A 224 -19.17 20.06 -9.53
CA ARG A 224 -20.23 20.87 -8.89
C ARG A 224 -19.69 22.10 -8.17
N SER A 225 -18.51 21.99 -7.59
CA SER A 225 -17.83 23.08 -6.85
C SER A 225 -17.06 24.04 -7.78
N TYR A 226 -17.14 23.85 -9.10
CA TYR A 226 -16.51 24.75 -10.05
C TYR A 226 -17.10 26.14 -9.93
N ASP A 227 -16.26 27.13 -9.64
CA ASP A 227 -16.60 28.56 -9.53
C ASP A 227 -15.65 29.44 -10.33
N GLY A 228 -14.67 28.86 -11.01
CA GLY A 228 -13.66 29.57 -11.80
C GLY A 228 -12.57 30.25 -10.98
N VAL A 229 -12.73 30.35 -9.67
CA VAL A 229 -11.79 31.01 -8.74
C VAL A 229 -11.06 29.99 -7.86
N HIS A 230 -11.78 29.32 -6.96
CA HIS A 230 -11.20 28.33 -6.04
C HIS A 230 -11.06 26.96 -6.71
N VAL A 231 -12.05 26.58 -7.52
CA VAL A 231 -12.02 25.35 -8.34
C VAL A 231 -12.03 25.75 -9.80
N GLY A 232 -10.85 25.86 -10.40
CA GLY A 232 -10.67 26.21 -11.82
C GLY A 232 -10.80 25.00 -12.75
N LEU A 233 -10.87 25.27 -14.07
CA LEU A 233 -10.93 24.24 -15.11
C LEU A 233 -9.75 23.27 -15.04
N ARG A 234 -8.54 23.77 -14.75
CA ARG A 234 -7.33 22.95 -14.58
C ARG A 234 -7.50 21.89 -13.49
N THR A 235 -8.13 22.24 -12.36
CA THR A 235 -8.38 21.30 -11.26
C THR A 235 -9.30 20.14 -11.71
N VAL A 236 -10.29 20.43 -12.56
CA VAL A 236 -11.17 19.41 -13.15
C VAL A 236 -10.40 18.51 -14.13
N GLN A 237 -9.53 19.10 -14.97
CA GLN A 237 -8.68 18.39 -15.91
C GLN A 237 -7.66 17.48 -15.18
N ASP A 238 -7.00 18.00 -14.15
CA ASP A 238 -6.05 17.23 -13.32
C ASP A 238 -6.76 16.05 -12.62
N SER A 239 -8.01 16.25 -12.18
CA SER A 239 -8.85 15.17 -11.64
C SER A 239 -9.11 14.07 -12.67
N TRP A 240 -9.37 14.44 -13.93
CA TRP A 240 -9.50 13.45 -15.02
C TRP A 240 -8.19 12.70 -15.26
N THR A 241 -7.08 13.41 -15.40
CA THR A 241 -5.75 12.80 -15.63
C THR A 241 -5.38 11.83 -14.51
N SER A 242 -5.64 12.21 -13.26
CA SER A 242 -5.47 11.34 -12.11
C SER A 242 -6.38 10.10 -12.17
N HIS A 243 -7.65 10.27 -12.54
CA HIS A 243 -8.58 9.15 -12.70
C HIS A 243 -8.14 8.21 -13.83
N GLU A 244 -7.81 8.74 -15.00
CA GLU A 244 -7.34 7.95 -16.15
C GLU A 244 -6.08 7.15 -15.82
N SER A 245 -5.14 7.74 -15.08
CA SER A 245 -3.92 7.04 -14.65
C SER A 245 -4.24 5.80 -13.78
N THR A 246 -5.33 5.84 -12.99
CA THR A 246 -5.74 4.69 -12.16
C THR A 246 -6.28 3.53 -12.99
N LEU A 247 -6.73 3.77 -14.22
CA LEU A 247 -7.22 2.74 -15.16
C LEU A 247 -6.08 2.01 -15.87
N SER A 248 -4.84 2.47 -15.73
CA SER A 248 -3.66 1.82 -16.33
C SER A 248 -3.50 0.38 -15.82
N GLY A 249 -3.21 -0.57 -16.75
CA GLY A 249 -2.99 -1.99 -16.43
C GLY A 249 -4.26 -2.80 -16.16
N LEU A 250 -5.45 -2.29 -16.48
CA LEU A 250 -6.69 -3.08 -16.48
C LEU A 250 -6.84 -3.85 -17.79
N THR A 251 -7.44 -5.05 -17.75
CA THR A 251 -7.57 -5.93 -18.94
C THR A 251 -8.37 -5.25 -20.05
N HIS A 252 -9.48 -4.61 -19.78
CA HIS A 252 -10.31 -3.90 -20.77
C HIS A 252 -10.20 -2.37 -20.67
N ARG A 253 -8.96 -1.87 -20.50
CA ARG A 253 -8.68 -0.44 -20.27
C ARG A 253 -9.33 0.47 -21.29
N ARG A 254 -9.18 0.17 -22.60
CA ARG A 254 -9.65 1.07 -23.69
C ARG A 254 -11.16 1.34 -23.60
N GLY A 255 -11.98 0.29 -23.50
CA GLY A 255 -13.43 0.43 -23.40
C GLY A 255 -13.89 1.09 -22.09
N LEU A 256 -13.20 0.82 -20.97
CA LEU A 256 -13.50 1.46 -19.70
C LEU A 256 -13.10 2.94 -19.75
N CYS A 257 -11.94 3.28 -20.26
CA CYS A 257 -11.47 4.66 -20.41
C CYS A 257 -12.42 5.48 -21.27
N ALA A 258 -12.88 4.95 -22.41
CA ALA A 258 -13.85 5.62 -23.26
C ALA A 258 -15.18 5.92 -22.54
N ARG A 259 -15.70 4.95 -21.76
CA ARG A 259 -16.92 5.13 -20.94
C ARG A 259 -16.74 6.17 -19.85
N GLU A 260 -15.61 6.14 -19.16
CA GLU A 260 -15.31 7.13 -18.11
C GLU A 260 -15.12 8.53 -18.69
N LYS A 261 -14.45 8.65 -19.85
CA LYS A 261 -14.27 9.90 -20.58
C LYS A 261 -15.62 10.51 -20.98
N ALA A 262 -16.52 9.70 -21.55
CA ALA A 262 -17.87 10.12 -21.89
C ALA A 262 -18.68 10.55 -20.65
N TRP A 263 -18.52 9.85 -19.54
CA TRP A 263 -19.14 10.20 -18.27
C TRP A 263 -18.67 11.55 -17.73
N TYR A 264 -17.36 11.81 -17.74
CA TYR A 264 -16.76 13.09 -17.33
C TYR A 264 -17.26 14.22 -18.22
N ARG A 265 -17.19 14.05 -19.56
CA ARG A 265 -17.66 15.04 -20.54
C ARG A 265 -19.10 15.43 -20.26
N ARG A 266 -20.02 14.48 -20.15
CA ARG A 266 -21.45 14.75 -19.85
C ARG A 266 -21.64 15.59 -18.59
N HIS A 267 -20.89 15.31 -17.51
CA HIS A 267 -21.02 16.05 -16.27
C HIS A 267 -20.44 17.48 -16.36
N CYS A 268 -19.41 17.67 -17.16
CA CYS A 268 -18.88 19.03 -17.44
C CYS A 268 -19.83 19.82 -18.33
N GLU A 269 -20.40 19.23 -19.37
CA GLU A 269 -21.38 19.87 -20.25
C GLU A 269 -22.61 20.35 -19.48
N MET A 270 -23.15 19.57 -18.55
CA MET A 270 -24.25 19.99 -17.68
C MET A 270 -23.93 21.24 -16.85
N ARG A 271 -22.66 21.60 -16.68
CA ARG A 271 -22.17 22.80 -15.99
C ARG A 271 -21.56 23.84 -16.96
N LYS A 272 -21.77 23.68 -18.27
CA LYS A 272 -21.21 24.53 -19.33
C LYS A 272 -19.68 24.69 -19.25
N LEU A 273 -18.99 23.62 -18.76
CA LEU A 273 -17.54 23.60 -18.72
C LEU A 273 -16.98 23.07 -20.03
N ALA A 274 -16.06 23.78 -20.64
CA ALA A 274 -15.31 23.30 -21.80
C ALA A 274 -14.31 22.23 -21.32
N PHE A 275 -14.70 20.95 -21.43
CA PHE A 275 -13.87 19.81 -21.05
C PHE A 275 -13.26 19.17 -22.29
N HIS A 276 -11.94 19.25 -22.40
CA HIS A 276 -11.15 18.63 -23.45
C HIS A 276 -10.22 17.58 -22.82
N PRO A 277 -10.69 16.32 -22.59
CA PRO A 277 -9.88 15.25 -22.03
C PRO A 277 -8.92 14.63 -23.06
#